data_a7471f003bcc2d77ff1d4889db17f880
#
_entry.id   a7471f003bcc2d77ff1d4889db17f880
#
_cell.length_a   1.000
_cell.length_b   1.000
_cell.length_c   1.000
_cell.angle_alpha   90.00
_cell.angle_beta   90.00
_cell.angle_gamma   90.00
#
_symmetry.space_group_name_H-M   'P 1'
#
loop_
_entity.id
_entity.type
_entity.pdbx_description
1 polymer ?
#
loop_
_entity_poly.entity_id
_entity_poly.type
_entity_poly.pdbx_seq_one_letter_code
_entity_poly.pdbx_strand_id
1 'polypeptide(L)'
;MPAFHVDSIQHWKPFGHDGISYDLGHLDSHEVTFRKDEAREAIRFVVTYGLHCFTKDNTEHNIPLMYADGRESQFICLERYEASKKLRGFLEKLASATVYLTQGESFFTLDVMNNASGEIEPFKICMAIFRENRVLRIHVTSAFFVRLGEGSPGVRVKKKGFSIFKVAADTQAKPKGQCPKEVRNRHAK
;
A
#
# COMPACT_ATOMS: atom_id res chain seq x y z
N MET A 1 -25.05 4.29 9.40
CA MET A 1 -23.94 3.55 8.80
C MET A 1 -22.95 3.26 9.92
N PRO A 2 -22.50 2.02 10.11
CA PRO A 2 -21.50 1.74 11.12
C PRO A 2 -20.26 2.60 10.87
N ALA A 3 -19.73 3.18 11.94
CA ALA A 3 -18.50 3.93 11.86
C ALA A 3 -17.39 2.98 11.40
N PHE A 4 -16.68 3.39 10.36
CA PHE A 4 -15.55 2.61 9.85
C PHE A 4 -14.41 2.71 10.87
N HIS A 5 -14.12 1.62 11.55
CA HIS A 5 -12.98 1.53 12.45
C HIS A 5 -11.78 0.96 11.71
N VAL A 6 -10.74 1.76 11.60
CA VAL A 6 -9.48 1.35 10.95
C VAL A 6 -8.93 0.10 11.60
N ASP A 7 -8.97 0.04 12.90
CA ASP A 7 -8.47 -1.07 13.71
C ASP A 7 -9.21 -2.39 13.46
N SER A 8 -10.47 -2.33 12.98
CA SER A 8 -11.24 -3.53 12.64
C SER A 8 -10.94 -4.09 11.25
N ILE A 9 -10.14 -3.37 10.44
CA ILE A 9 -9.91 -3.74 9.04
C ILE A 9 -8.75 -4.67 8.87
N GLN A 10 -7.77 -4.64 9.79
CA GLN A 10 -6.51 -5.23 9.44
C GLN A 10 -5.74 -5.82 10.61
N HIS A 11 -6.13 -7.04 10.92
CA HIS A 11 -5.21 -8.00 11.48
C HIS A 11 -5.00 -9.11 10.46
N TRP A 12 -3.91 -9.05 9.73
CA TRP A 12 -3.52 -10.08 8.81
C TRP A 12 -3.11 -11.33 9.58
N LYS A 13 -3.78 -12.44 9.31
CA LYS A 13 -3.46 -13.72 9.98
C LYS A 13 -2.15 -14.27 9.43
N PRO A 14 -1.24 -14.78 10.28
CA PRO A 14 -0.05 -15.45 9.81
C PRO A 14 -0.40 -16.68 8.97
N PHE A 15 0.52 -17.10 8.11
CA PHE A 15 0.40 -18.33 7.35
C PHE A 15 1.59 -19.25 7.63
N GLY A 16 1.39 -20.55 7.44
CA GLY A 16 2.44 -21.57 7.58
C GLY A 16 2.75 -22.25 6.25
N HIS A 17 4.02 -22.48 5.97
CA HIS A 17 4.49 -23.24 4.83
C HIS A 17 5.82 -23.94 5.17
N ASP A 18 5.94 -25.24 4.84
CA ASP A 18 7.12 -26.07 5.11
C ASP A 18 7.63 -25.99 6.57
N GLY A 19 6.70 -25.98 7.54
CA GLY A 19 7.02 -25.90 8.96
C GLY A 19 7.47 -24.52 9.44
N ILE A 20 7.50 -23.51 8.56
CA ILE A 20 7.83 -22.12 8.88
C ILE A 20 6.55 -21.32 9.03
N SER A 21 6.48 -20.51 10.10
CA SER A 21 5.39 -19.55 10.29
C SER A 21 5.82 -18.17 9.79
N TYR A 22 4.98 -17.57 8.97
CA TYR A 22 5.18 -16.24 8.37
C TYR A 22 4.20 -15.25 9.00
N ASP A 23 4.74 -14.34 9.79
CA ASP A 23 3.95 -13.28 10.43
C ASP A 23 3.64 -12.15 9.43
N LEU A 24 2.41 -11.66 9.47
CA LEU A 24 1.92 -10.54 8.67
C LEU A 24 1.56 -9.30 9.52
N GLY A 25 1.88 -9.28 10.81
CA GLY A 25 1.58 -8.16 11.70
C GLY A 25 2.24 -6.84 11.29
N HIS A 26 3.33 -6.90 10.50
CA HIS A 26 3.93 -5.70 9.90
C HIS A 26 3.01 -4.99 8.88
N LEU A 27 1.98 -5.66 8.39
CA LEU A 27 0.94 -5.11 7.50
C LEU A 27 -0.33 -4.69 8.25
N ASP A 28 -0.37 -4.79 9.56
CA ASP A 28 -1.47 -4.25 10.36
C ASP A 28 -1.55 -2.74 10.22
N SER A 29 -2.76 -2.21 10.36
CA SER A 29 -2.99 -0.77 10.26
C SER A 29 -2.15 0.02 11.28
N HIS A 30 -1.66 1.17 10.87
CA HIS A 30 -0.89 2.05 11.73
C HIS A 30 -1.05 3.51 11.31
N GLU A 31 -0.56 4.40 12.14
CA GLU A 31 -0.54 5.83 11.83
C GLU A 31 0.83 6.26 11.33
N VAL A 32 0.84 7.19 10.36
CA VAL A 32 2.02 7.90 9.93
C VAL A 32 1.74 9.40 9.94
N THR A 33 2.73 10.17 10.36
CA THR A 33 2.61 11.62 10.49
C THR A 33 3.70 12.29 9.69
N PHE A 34 3.31 13.21 8.81
CA PHE A 34 4.22 14.00 8.01
C PHE A 34 4.18 15.46 8.46
N ARG A 35 5.36 16.06 8.58
CA ARG A 35 5.52 17.48 8.85
C ARG A 35 6.36 18.10 7.73
N LYS A 36 5.86 19.17 7.14
CA LYS A 36 6.56 19.84 6.04
C LYS A 36 7.72 20.71 6.56
N ASP A 37 7.44 21.42 7.64
CA ASP A 37 8.38 22.26 8.38
C ASP A 37 7.91 22.38 9.84
N GLU A 38 8.74 22.88 10.73
CA GLU A 38 8.42 22.99 12.17
C GLU A 38 7.26 23.95 12.46
N ALA A 39 7.04 24.96 11.59
CA ALA A 39 6.01 25.97 11.76
C ALA A 39 4.61 25.53 11.34
N ARG A 40 4.48 24.34 10.69
CA ARG A 40 3.21 23.84 10.17
C ARG A 40 2.67 22.67 10.99
N GLU A 41 1.35 22.59 11.02
CA GLU A 41 0.69 21.42 11.58
C GLU A 41 1.11 20.12 10.87
N ALA A 42 1.31 19.10 11.66
CA ALA A 42 1.59 17.78 11.16
C ALA A 42 0.33 17.16 10.52
N ILE A 43 0.49 16.53 9.38
CA ILE A 43 -0.58 15.81 8.70
C ILE A 43 -0.50 14.34 9.07
N ARG A 44 -1.58 13.83 9.67
CA ARG A 44 -1.70 12.44 10.09
C ARG A 44 -2.52 11.65 9.08
N PHE A 45 -2.01 10.48 8.74
CA PHE A 45 -2.70 9.47 7.95
C PHE A 45 -2.82 8.17 8.73
N VAL A 46 -3.89 7.46 8.49
CA VAL A 46 -4.00 6.07 8.88
C VAL A 46 -3.72 5.21 7.65
N VAL A 47 -2.78 4.29 7.78
CA VAL A 47 -2.30 3.42 6.73
C VAL A 47 -2.92 2.04 6.88
N THR A 48 -3.34 1.47 5.76
CA THR A 48 -3.78 0.08 5.64
C THR A 48 -3.15 -0.55 4.39
N TYR A 49 -3.09 -1.88 4.33
CA TYR A 49 -2.46 -2.62 3.24
C TYR A 49 -3.43 -3.59 2.59
N GLY A 50 -3.32 -3.77 1.29
CA GLY A 50 -4.07 -4.74 0.51
C GLY A 50 -3.36 -6.08 0.37
N LEU A 51 -4.11 -7.08 -0.07
CA LEU A 51 -3.63 -8.44 -0.28
C LEU A 51 -2.41 -8.50 -1.21
N HIS A 52 -2.39 -7.67 -2.26
CA HIS A 52 -1.31 -7.64 -3.26
C HIS A 52 0.04 -7.10 -2.75
N CYS A 53 0.14 -6.72 -1.47
CA CYS A 53 1.41 -6.38 -0.86
C CYS A 53 2.30 -7.60 -0.59
N PHE A 54 1.72 -8.80 -0.49
CA PHE A 54 2.45 -10.05 -0.24
C PHE A 54 1.98 -11.23 -1.10
N THR A 55 1.03 -11.00 -2.00
CA THR A 55 0.51 -12.01 -2.92
C THR A 55 0.62 -11.56 -4.37
N LYS A 56 0.54 -12.49 -5.31
CA LYS A 56 0.49 -12.23 -6.75
C LYS A 56 -0.18 -13.41 -7.45
N ASP A 57 -0.70 -13.17 -8.64
CA ASP A 57 -1.00 -14.22 -9.59
C ASP A 57 0.28 -15.02 -9.86
N ASN A 58 0.20 -16.14 -10.48
CA ASN A 58 1.29 -17.10 -10.63
C ASN A 58 2.67 -16.49 -11.01
N THR A 59 3.70 -16.76 -10.21
CA THR A 59 5.11 -16.38 -10.48
C THR A 59 6.07 -17.46 -9.95
N GLU A 60 7.32 -17.42 -10.38
CA GLU A 60 8.37 -18.31 -9.89
C GLU A 60 8.68 -18.17 -8.38
N HIS A 61 8.36 -16.99 -7.80
CA HIS A 61 8.53 -16.72 -6.37
C HIS A 61 7.31 -17.09 -5.52
N ASN A 62 6.31 -17.71 -6.12
CA ASN A 62 5.13 -18.14 -5.39
C ASN A 62 5.38 -19.49 -4.71
N ILE A 63 4.75 -19.64 -3.55
CA ILE A 63 4.58 -20.93 -2.92
C ILE A 63 3.19 -21.49 -3.27
N PRO A 64 2.98 -22.81 -3.25
CA PRO A 64 1.70 -23.45 -3.61
C PRO A 64 0.66 -23.29 -2.49
N LEU A 65 0.53 -22.07 -1.97
CA LEU A 65 -0.39 -21.69 -0.91
C LEU A 65 -1.16 -20.44 -1.31
N MET A 66 -2.48 -20.54 -1.27
CA MET A 66 -3.36 -19.40 -1.52
C MET A 66 -3.74 -18.70 -0.20
N TYR A 67 -3.73 -17.39 -0.23
CA TYR A 67 -4.22 -16.57 0.86
C TYR A 67 -5.50 -15.85 0.42
N ALA A 68 -6.52 -15.91 1.25
CA ALA A 68 -7.82 -15.29 0.99
C ALA A 68 -8.09 -14.16 1.99
N ASP A 69 -8.54 -13.02 1.52
CA ASP A 69 -8.94 -11.89 2.36
C ASP A 69 -10.47 -11.74 2.53
N GLY A 70 -11.21 -12.75 2.07
CA GLY A 70 -12.67 -12.79 2.07
C GLY A 70 -13.32 -12.18 0.83
N ARG A 71 -12.56 -11.61 -0.10
CA ARG A 71 -13.00 -11.06 -1.39
C ARG A 71 -12.34 -11.76 -2.57
N GLU A 72 -11.08 -12.00 -2.45
CA GLU A 72 -10.25 -12.66 -3.44
C GLU A 72 -9.27 -13.60 -2.78
N SER A 73 -8.71 -14.48 -3.56
CA SER A 73 -7.70 -15.44 -3.13
C SER A 73 -6.56 -15.44 -4.15
N GLN A 74 -5.34 -15.31 -3.67
CA GLN A 74 -4.14 -15.26 -4.51
C GLN A 74 -3.01 -16.08 -3.91
N PHE A 75 -2.05 -16.47 -4.74
CA PHE A 75 -0.86 -17.16 -4.29
C PHE A 75 0.04 -16.22 -3.47
N ILE A 76 0.57 -16.74 -2.38
CA ILE A 76 1.60 -16.05 -1.61
C ILE A 76 2.86 -15.95 -2.47
N CYS A 77 3.39 -14.75 -2.59
CA CYS A 77 4.63 -14.45 -3.29
C CYS A 77 5.70 -14.09 -2.26
N LEU A 78 6.68 -14.96 -2.04
CA LEU A 78 7.70 -14.75 -1.01
C LEU A 78 8.53 -13.50 -1.25
N GLU A 79 8.83 -13.15 -2.50
CA GLU A 79 9.53 -11.91 -2.82
C GLU A 79 8.75 -10.68 -2.34
N ARG A 80 7.44 -10.63 -2.60
CA ARG A 80 6.57 -9.54 -2.11
C ARG A 80 6.45 -9.57 -0.60
N TYR A 81 6.33 -10.74 0.00
CA TYR A 81 6.29 -10.88 1.45
C TYR A 81 7.55 -10.28 2.10
N GLU A 82 8.74 -10.64 1.61
CA GLU A 82 9.99 -10.09 2.15
C GLU A 82 10.09 -8.57 1.94
N ALA A 83 9.72 -8.07 0.77
CA ALA A 83 9.70 -6.64 0.50
C ALA A 83 8.67 -5.91 1.37
N SER A 84 7.54 -6.54 1.67
CA SER A 84 6.45 -5.93 2.48
C SER A 84 6.88 -5.59 3.90
N LYS A 85 7.85 -6.30 4.47
CA LYS A 85 8.43 -6.00 5.80
C LYS A 85 9.04 -4.61 5.89
N LYS A 86 9.45 -4.03 4.74
CA LYS A 86 10.07 -2.70 4.64
C LYS A 86 9.04 -1.58 4.36
N LEU A 87 7.76 -1.91 4.09
CA LEU A 87 6.75 -0.95 3.63
C LEU A 87 6.50 0.20 4.61
N ARG A 88 6.48 -0.06 5.92
CA ARG A 88 6.32 1.02 6.91
C ARG A 88 7.40 2.07 6.77
N GLY A 89 8.69 1.67 6.75
CA GLY A 89 9.81 2.58 6.56
C GLY A 89 9.83 3.26 5.18
N PHE A 90 9.31 2.60 4.14
CA PHE A 90 9.18 3.22 2.82
C PHE A 90 8.11 4.31 2.81
N LEU A 91 7.00 4.12 3.49
CA LEU A 91 5.95 5.12 3.59
C LEU A 91 6.39 6.38 4.35
N GLU A 92 7.29 6.27 5.31
CA GLU A 92 7.87 7.43 5.99
C GLU A 92 8.62 8.36 5.02
N LYS A 93 9.18 7.81 3.94
CA LYS A 93 9.85 8.59 2.89
C LYS A 93 8.91 9.42 2.03
N LEU A 94 7.59 9.23 2.13
CA LEU A 94 6.60 10.04 1.41
C LEU A 94 6.70 11.54 1.68
N ALA A 95 7.21 11.94 2.83
CA ALA A 95 7.44 13.35 3.15
C ALA A 95 8.34 14.07 2.11
N SER A 96 9.32 13.35 1.56
CA SER A 96 10.29 13.84 0.57
C SER A 96 10.10 13.25 -0.82
N ALA A 97 9.26 12.24 -0.96
CA ALA A 97 9.03 11.57 -2.24
C ALA A 97 8.07 12.34 -3.14
N THR A 98 8.18 12.08 -4.44
CA THR A 98 7.21 12.55 -5.44
C THR A 98 6.12 11.50 -5.63
N VAL A 99 4.89 11.91 -5.40
CA VAL A 99 3.69 11.09 -5.65
C VAL A 99 3.17 11.37 -7.05
N TYR A 100 3.00 10.34 -7.83
CA TYR A 100 2.40 10.41 -9.17
C TYR A 100 0.95 9.98 -9.10
N LEU A 101 0.08 10.68 -9.83
CA LEU A 101 -1.34 10.39 -9.89
C LEU A 101 -1.66 9.72 -11.22
N THR A 102 -2.43 8.64 -11.16
CA THR A 102 -3.05 8.00 -12.31
C THR A 102 -4.57 8.14 -12.22
N GLN A 103 -5.29 7.58 -13.18
CA GLN A 103 -6.74 7.55 -13.13
C GLN A 103 -7.21 6.56 -12.05
N GLY A 104 -7.42 7.07 -10.83
CA GLY A 104 -7.96 6.29 -9.70
C GLY A 104 -6.94 5.79 -8.69
N GLU A 105 -5.64 5.94 -8.94
CA GLU A 105 -4.58 5.48 -8.06
C GLU A 105 -3.44 6.49 -7.96
N SER A 106 -2.73 6.48 -6.85
CA SER A 106 -1.48 7.21 -6.63
C SER A 106 -0.34 6.22 -6.45
N PHE A 107 0.86 6.58 -6.84
CA PHE A 107 2.02 5.76 -6.55
C PHE A 107 3.29 6.61 -6.37
N PHE A 108 4.30 6.01 -5.76
CA PHE A 108 5.67 6.50 -5.78
C PHE A 108 6.64 5.33 -5.96
N THR A 109 7.86 5.64 -6.35
CA THR A 109 8.92 4.65 -6.55
C THR A 109 10.12 4.95 -5.68
N LEU A 110 10.83 3.92 -5.28
CA LEU A 110 12.08 3.95 -4.53
C LEU A 110 13.05 2.95 -5.16
N ASP A 111 14.33 3.25 -5.09
CA ASP A 111 15.37 2.26 -5.40
C ASP A 111 15.63 1.42 -4.15
N VAL A 112 15.45 0.12 -4.25
CA VAL A 112 15.46 -0.81 -3.12
C VAL A 112 16.32 -2.02 -3.45
N MET A 113 17.16 -2.44 -2.48
CA MET A 113 17.87 -3.72 -2.58
C MET A 113 16.86 -4.87 -2.59
N ASN A 114 16.81 -5.61 -3.68
CA ASN A 114 16.03 -6.83 -3.78
C ASN A 114 16.85 -8.00 -3.24
N ASN A 115 16.38 -8.59 -2.15
CA ASN A 115 17.10 -9.68 -1.48
C ASN A 115 17.16 -10.97 -2.33
N ALA A 116 16.24 -11.15 -3.27
CA ALA A 116 16.21 -12.33 -4.14
C ALA A 116 17.23 -12.25 -5.28
N SER A 117 17.40 -11.08 -5.90
CA SER A 117 18.36 -10.86 -6.97
C SER A 117 19.72 -10.37 -6.48
N GLY A 118 19.79 -9.74 -5.30
CA GLY A 118 20.97 -9.07 -4.78
C GLY A 118 21.27 -7.73 -5.45
N GLU A 119 20.34 -7.19 -6.25
CA GLU A 119 20.49 -5.95 -7.01
C GLU A 119 19.60 -4.84 -6.47
N ILE A 120 19.97 -3.59 -6.78
CA ILE A 120 19.11 -2.44 -6.52
C ILE A 120 18.12 -2.33 -7.68
N GLU A 121 16.83 -2.48 -7.38
CA GLU A 121 15.75 -2.42 -8.35
C GLU A 121 14.73 -1.33 -7.97
N PRO A 122 14.07 -0.70 -8.95
CA PRO A 122 12.98 0.22 -8.66
C PRO A 122 11.80 -0.54 -8.04
N PHE A 123 11.35 -0.07 -6.87
CA PHE A 123 10.22 -0.60 -6.14
C PHE A 123 9.05 0.38 -6.20
N LYS A 124 7.91 -0.07 -6.68
CA LYS A 124 6.71 0.74 -6.85
C LYS A 124 5.71 0.43 -5.74
N ILE A 125 5.19 1.47 -5.11
CA ILE A 125 4.14 1.38 -4.10
C ILE A 125 2.91 2.10 -4.65
N CYS A 126 1.87 1.32 -4.93
CA CYS A 126 0.57 1.79 -5.39
C CYS A 126 -0.35 2.00 -4.19
N MET A 127 -1.08 3.11 -4.18
CA MET A 127 -1.91 3.46 -3.04
C MET A 127 -3.13 4.29 -3.46
N ALA A 128 -4.19 4.17 -2.69
CA ALA A 128 -5.32 5.08 -2.72
C ALA A 128 -5.24 6.03 -1.54
N ILE A 129 -5.35 7.34 -1.80
CA ILE A 129 -5.36 8.38 -0.78
C ILE A 129 -6.76 9.00 -0.75
N PHE A 130 -7.41 8.93 0.41
CA PHE A 130 -8.79 9.37 0.56
C PHE A 130 -9.05 9.89 1.97
N ARG A 131 -10.23 10.48 2.17
CA ARG A 131 -10.70 10.94 3.47
C ARG A 131 -11.95 10.18 3.87
N GLU A 132 -11.95 9.67 5.07
CA GLU A 132 -13.08 8.99 5.66
C GLU A 132 -13.30 9.50 7.10
N ASN A 133 -14.52 9.88 7.44
CA ASN A 133 -14.88 10.40 8.77
C ASN A 133 -13.90 11.49 9.28
N ARG A 134 -13.48 12.39 8.41
CA ARG A 134 -12.48 13.45 8.66
C ARG A 134 -11.03 12.97 8.86
N VAL A 135 -10.77 11.68 8.77
CA VAL A 135 -9.43 11.10 8.84
C VAL A 135 -8.86 10.91 7.44
N LEU A 136 -7.63 11.34 7.21
CA LEU A 136 -6.89 11.05 6.00
C LEU A 136 -6.37 9.61 6.05
N ARG A 137 -6.48 8.91 4.94
CA ARG A 137 -6.11 7.51 4.82
C ARG A 137 -5.23 7.25 3.61
N ILE A 138 -4.30 6.35 3.79
CA ILE A 138 -3.52 5.73 2.72
C ILE A 138 -3.84 4.24 2.75
N HIS A 139 -4.40 3.72 1.66
CA HIS A 139 -4.50 2.27 1.47
C HIS A 139 -3.49 1.85 0.42
N VAL A 140 -2.47 1.11 0.82
CA VAL A 140 -1.49 0.53 -0.10
C VAL A 140 -2.15 -0.64 -0.81
N THR A 141 -2.48 -0.46 -2.07
CA THR A 141 -3.18 -1.47 -2.88
C THR A 141 -2.25 -2.59 -3.29
N SER A 142 -1.02 -2.25 -3.68
CA SER A 142 0.03 -3.22 -4.03
C SER A 142 1.42 -2.61 -3.91
N ALA A 143 2.43 -3.47 -3.77
CA ALA A 143 3.82 -3.06 -3.74
C ALA A 143 4.70 -4.14 -4.38
N PHE A 144 5.58 -3.75 -5.31
CA PHE A 144 6.35 -4.72 -6.09
C PHE A 144 7.57 -4.09 -6.77
N PHE A 145 8.56 -4.93 -7.12
CA PHE A 145 9.68 -4.53 -7.96
C PHE A 145 9.23 -4.36 -9.41
N VAL A 146 9.66 -3.25 -10.03
CA VAL A 146 9.34 -2.95 -11.43
C VAL A 146 10.39 -3.56 -12.33
N ARG A 147 10.01 -4.57 -13.12
CA ARG A 147 10.88 -5.25 -14.07
C ARG A 147 10.40 -5.05 -15.49
N LEU A 148 11.34 -5.09 -16.45
CA LEU A 148 11.00 -5.04 -17.88
C LEU A 148 10.16 -6.27 -18.24
N GLY A 149 8.99 -6.04 -18.82
CA GLY A 149 8.06 -7.11 -19.25
C GLY A 149 7.09 -7.61 -18.19
N GLU A 150 7.28 -7.30 -16.93
CA GLU A 150 6.31 -7.61 -15.86
C GLU A 150 5.36 -6.44 -15.61
N GLY A 151 4.16 -6.63 -16.07
CA GLY A 151 2.89 -6.04 -15.72
C GLY A 151 2.82 -4.83 -14.81
N SER A 152 3.30 -3.69 -15.23
CA SER A 152 2.51 -2.50 -15.06
C SER A 152 2.00 -2.16 -16.47
N PRO A 153 0.74 -2.41 -16.78
CA PRO A 153 0.21 -1.94 -18.04
C PRO A 153 0.53 -0.45 -18.09
N GLY A 154 1.00 0.02 -19.24
CA GLY A 154 1.45 1.39 -19.47
C GLY A 154 0.34 2.42 -19.28
N VAL A 155 -0.14 2.54 -18.06
CA VAL A 155 -1.03 3.61 -17.65
C VAL A 155 -0.22 4.89 -17.81
N ARG A 156 -0.65 5.75 -18.70
CA ARG A 156 -0.04 7.07 -18.91
C ARG A 156 0.00 7.80 -17.57
N VAL A 157 1.15 7.83 -16.97
CA VAL A 157 1.41 8.61 -15.76
C VAL A 157 1.32 10.08 -16.15
N LYS A 158 0.54 10.88 -15.43
CA LYS A 158 0.63 12.32 -15.57
C LYS A 158 2.07 12.71 -15.25
N LYS A 159 2.76 13.37 -16.19
CA LYS A 159 4.18 13.75 -16.08
C LYS A 159 4.51 14.61 -14.86
N LYS A 160 3.49 15.22 -14.24
CA LYS A 160 3.66 16.08 -13.07
C LYS A 160 3.40 15.29 -11.79
N GLY A 161 4.44 15.15 -10.97
CA GLY A 161 4.33 14.61 -9.62
C GLY A 161 3.94 15.69 -8.60
N PHE A 162 3.49 15.24 -7.44
CA PHE A 162 3.03 16.09 -6.34
C PHE A 162 3.68 15.64 -5.03
N SER A 163 3.84 16.58 -4.09
CA SER A 163 4.19 16.21 -2.72
C SER A 163 2.99 15.60 -2.00
N ILE A 164 3.24 14.75 -1.01
CA ILE A 164 2.17 14.18 -0.16
C ILE A 164 1.33 15.28 0.52
N PHE A 165 1.94 16.42 0.85
CA PHE A 165 1.28 17.58 1.43
C PHE A 165 0.25 18.19 0.48
N LYS A 166 0.57 18.31 -0.81
CA LYS A 166 -0.38 18.78 -1.83
C LYS A 166 -1.53 17.80 -2.00
N VAL A 167 -1.21 16.50 -2.08
CA VAL A 167 -2.23 15.44 -2.22
C VAL A 167 -3.15 15.42 -1.00
N ALA A 168 -2.60 15.60 0.21
CA ALA A 168 -3.39 15.69 1.43
C ALA A 168 -4.36 16.88 1.42
N ALA A 169 -3.86 18.09 1.08
CA ALA A 169 -4.68 19.29 0.99
C ALA A 169 -5.82 19.14 -0.02
N ASP A 170 -5.52 18.62 -1.21
CA ASP A 170 -6.53 18.37 -2.25
C ASP A 170 -7.58 17.33 -1.80
N THR A 171 -7.14 16.32 -1.04
CA THR A 171 -8.02 15.28 -0.50
C THR A 171 -8.92 15.83 0.61
N GLN A 172 -8.38 16.70 1.47
CA GLN A 172 -9.15 17.37 2.51
C GLN A 172 -10.20 18.36 1.96
N ALA A 173 -9.87 19.04 0.86
CA ALA A 173 -10.77 19.98 0.21
C ALA A 173 -11.97 19.31 -0.48
N LYS A 174 -11.87 18.03 -0.81
CA LYS A 174 -12.99 17.28 -1.40
C LYS A 174 -14.06 16.99 -0.35
N PRO A 175 -15.35 17.27 -0.61
CA PRO A 175 -16.41 17.13 0.39
C PRO A 175 -16.64 15.69 0.85
N LYS A 176 -16.36 14.71 0.03
CA LYS A 176 -16.37 13.26 0.39
C LYS A 176 -15.31 12.54 -0.42
N GLY A 177 -14.25 12.10 0.23
CA GLY A 177 -13.33 11.15 -0.37
C GLY A 177 -14.03 9.82 -0.67
N GLN A 178 -13.82 9.27 -1.85
CA GLN A 178 -14.35 7.95 -2.17
C GLN A 178 -13.41 6.91 -1.57
N CYS A 179 -13.93 6.16 -0.61
CA CYS A 179 -13.24 4.98 -0.10
C CYS A 179 -13.07 3.98 -1.25
N PRO A 180 -11.88 3.45 -1.51
CA PRO A 180 -11.65 2.42 -2.51
C PRO A 180 -12.62 1.24 -2.32
N LYS A 181 -13.07 0.64 -3.41
CA LYS A 181 -14.02 -0.49 -3.37
C LYS A 181 -13.48 -1.64 -2.50
N GLU A 182 -12.20 -1.89 -2.57
CA GLU A 182 -11.50 -2.92 -1.79
C GLU A 182 -11.60 -2.70 -0.29
N VAL A 183 -11.54 -1.46 0.17
CA VAL A 183 -11.70 -1.12 1.59
C VAL A 183 -13.19 -1.10 1.97
N ARG A 184 -14.05 -0.63 1.08
CA ARG A 184 -15.48 -0.47 1.33
C ARG A 184 -16.20 -1.82 1.55
N ASN A 185 -15.85 -2.83 0.78
CA ASN A 185 -16.54 -4.11 0.79
C ASN A 185 -16.21 -5.00 2.00
N ARG A 186 -15.16 -4.70 2.77
CA ARG A 186 -14.83 -5.45 3.99
C ARG A 186 -15.85 -5.29 5.10
N HIS A 187 -16.68 -4.24 5.05
CA HIS A 187 -17.68 -3.92 6.08
C HIS A 187 -19.13 -4.15 5.66
N ALA A 188 -19.34 -4.68 4.46
CA ALA A 188 -20.67 -4.99 3.95
C ALA A 188 -21.19 -6.37 4.33
N LYS A 189 -20.53 -7.08 5.26
CA LYS A 189 -21.00 -8.38 5.78
C LYS A 189 -21.28 -8.30 7.26
#